data_840da8368d645dd944ab64f962cf8793
#
_entry.id   840da8368d645dd944ab64f962cf8793
#
_cell.length_a   1.000
_cell.length_b   1.000
_cell.length_c   1.000
_cell.angle_alpha   90.00
_cell.angle_beta   90.00
_cell.angle_gamma   90.00
#
_symmetry.space_group_name_H-M   'P 1'
#
loop_
_entity.id
_entity.type
_entity.pdbx_description
1 polymer ?
#
loop_
_entity_poly.entity_id
_entity_poly.type
_entity_poly.pdbx_seq_one_letter_code
_entity_poly.pdbx_strand_id
1 'polypeptide(L)'
;EEAAETIGVVPARIAKTLSFKGKDDQTLLVVTSGDAKIDNKKFRQTFGFKARMLTAEEVVERTGHVVGGVCPFGLKTDCDIYLDVSLKRFSSVFPACGNTHSAIELTPSELELFSQATGWVDVCKGWEDEYVQKTDTRNSESQYINELS
;
A
#
# COMPACT_ATOMS: atom_id res chain seq x y z
N GLU A 1 -4.23 -2.82 12.15
CA GLU A 1 -3.61 -2.70 13.46
C GLU A 1 -3.62 -3.99 14.24
N GLU A 2 -4.74 -4.67 14.18
CA GLU A 2 -4.83 -5.96 14.83
C GLU A 2 -3.77 -6.91 14.28
N ALA A 3 -3.57 -6.87 12.97
CA ALA A 3 -2.56 -7.69 12.35
C ALA A 3 -1.16 -7.33 12.83
N ALA A 4 -0.90 -6.04 12.98
CA ALA A 4 0.41 -5.59 13.44
C ALA A 4 0.66 -6.02 14.88
N GLU A 5 -0.36 -5.94 15.72
CA GLU A 5 -0.24 -6.37 17.10
C GLU A 5 -0.01 -7.87 17.19
N THR A 6 -0.73 -8.62 16.37
CA THR A 6 -0.64 -10.08 16.38
C THR A 6 0.74 -10.57 15.96
N ILE A 7 1.31 -9.96 14.96
CA ILE A 7 2.62 -10.39 14.44
C ILE A 7 3.78 -9.57 14.99
N GLY A 8 3.48 -8.58 15.83
CA GLY A 8 4.53 -7.83 16.49
C GLY A 8 5.30 -6.85 15.63
N VAL A 9 4.74 -6.41 14.51
CA VAL A 9 5.40 -5.42 13.65
C VAL A 9 4.72 -4.06 13.79
N VAL A 10 5.44 -2.99 13.45
CA VAL A 10 4.85 -1.66 13.50
C VAL A 10 3.82 -1.53 12.39
N PRO A 11 2.70 -0.82 12.66
CA PRO A 11 1.64 -0.70 11.66
C PRO A 11 2.08 -0.13 10.32
N ALA A 12 3.08 0.73 10.31
CA ALA A 12 3.57 1.33 9.08
C ALA A 12 4.11 0.28 8.10
N ARG A 13 4.58 -0.85 8.60
CA ARG A 13 5.13 -1.91 7.75
C ARG A 13 4.08 -2.84 7.20
N ILE A 14 2.83 -2.68 7.59
CA ILE A 14 1.73 -3.44 6.99
C ILE A 14 1.44 -2.82 5.63
N ALA A 15 1.44 -3.63 4.61
CA ALA A 15 1.08 -3.17 3.26
C ALA A 15 -0.41 -3.42 3.06
N LYS A 16 -1.17 -2.34 2.98
CA LYS A 16 -2.62 -2.43 2.80
C LYS A 16 -2.98 -2.16 1.34
N THR A 17 -4.03 -2.79 0.86
CA THR A 17 -4.49 -2.63 -0.50
C THR A 17 -5.80 -1.89 -0.52
N LEU A 18 -5.83 -0.76 -1.23
CA LEU A 18 -7.02 0.07 -1.36
C LEU A 18 -7.59 -0.11 -2.76
N SER A 19 -8.91 -0.17 -2.86
CA SER A 19 -9.61 -0.48 -4.11
C SER A 19 -10.35 0.73 -4.62
N PHE A 20 -10.14 1.06 -5.89
CA PHE A 20 -10.76 2.24 -6.52
C PHE A 20 -11.38 1.87 -7.86
N LYS A 21 -12.29 2.73 -8.31
CA LYS A 21 -12.78 2.65 -9.67
C LYS A 21 -11.74 3.29 -10.58
N GLY A 22 -11.28 2.54 -11.53
CA GLY A 22 -10.33 3.04 -12.50
C GLY A 22 -11.05 3.58 -13.73
N LYS A 23 -10.26 3.84 -14.75
CA LYS A 23 -10.78 4.34 -16.02
C LYS A 23 -11.60 3.23 -16.69
N ASP A 24 -12.71 3.61 -17.32
CA ASP A 24 -13.58 2.67 -18.03
C ASP A 24 -14.07 1.53 -17.15
N ASP A 25 -14.37 1.88 -15.90
CA ASP A 25 -14.90 0.92 -14.92
C ASP A 25 -13.93 -0.21 -14.58
N GLN A 26 -12.66 -0.04 -14.87
CA GLN A 26 -11.64 -0.99 -14.47
C GLN A 26 -11.46 -0.93 -12.95
N THR A 27 -10.92 -2.01 -12.39
CA THR A 27 -10.59 -2.03 -10.98
C THR A 27 -9.14 -1.60 -10.80
N LEU A 28 -8.93 -0.63 -9.92
CA LEU A 28 -7.60 -0.11 -9.63
C LEU A 28 -7.27 -0.39 -8.18
N LEU A 29 -6.17 -1.07 -7.95
CA LEU A 29 -5.70 -1.35 -6.60
C LEU A 29 -4.41 -0.58 -6.35
N VAL A 30 -4.32 0.05 -5.19
CA VAL A 30 -3.11 0.74 -4.77
C VAL A 30 -2.67 0.15 -3.44
N VAL A 31 -1.47 -0.38 -3.39
CA VAL A 31 -0.90 -0.96 -2.18
C VAL A 31 -0.04 0.10 -1.52
N THR A 32 -0.33 0.40 -0.25
CA THR A 32 0.35 1.46 0.47
C THR A 32 0.83 0.97 1.82
N SER A 33 1.74 1.71 2.45
CA SER A 33 2.12 1.41 3.82
C SER A 33 0.95 1.72 4.76
N GLY A 34 0.96 1.08 5.94
CA GLY A 34 -0.16 1.19 6.86
C GLY A 34 -0.40 2.59 7.40
N ASP A 35 0.64 3.42 7.45
CA ASP A 35 0.53 4.79 7.95
C ASP A 35 0.21 5.81 6.86
N ALA A 36 0.22 5.40 5.62
CA ALA A 36 -0.03 6.33 4.51
C ALA A 36 -1.50 6.46 4.21
N LYS A 37 -1.89 7.64 3.77
CA LYS A 37 -3.28 7.94 3.37
C LYS A 37 -3.27 8.47 1.96
N ILE A 38 -4.32 8.18 1.22
CA ILE A 38 -4.43 8.68 -0.15
C ILE A 38 -4.51 10.21 -0.14
N ASP A 39 -3.67 10.81 -0.95
CA ASP A 39 -3.73 12.26 -1.19
C ASP A 39 -4.50 12.44 -2.50
N ASN A 40 -5.69 13.03 -2.41
CA ASN A 40 -6.57 13.14 -3.57
C ASN A 40 -5.94 13.93 -4.70
N LYS A 41 -5.15 14.93 -4.38
CA LYS A 41 -4.50 15.74 -5.39
C LYS A 41 -3.43 14.94 -6.13
N LYS A 42 -2.60 14.22 -5.39
CA LYS A 42 -1.56 13.37 -6.00
C LYS A 42 -2.18 12.26 -6.83
N PHE A 43 -3.26 11.66 -6.33
CA PHE A 43 -3.96 10.60 -7.04
C PHE A 43 -4.46 11.11 -8.38
N ARG A 44 -5.12 12.26 -8.38
CA ARG A 44 -5.66 12.84 -9.60
C ARG A 44 -4.55 13.22 -10.56
N GLN A 45 -3.44 13.73 -10.06
CA GLN A 45 -2.32 14.11 -10.91
C GLN A 45 -1.68 12.87 -11.55
N THR A 46 -1.62 11.78 -10.80
CA THR A 46 -0.98 10.55 -11.26
C THR A 46 -1.87 9.78 -12.24
N PHE A 47 -3.14 9.61 -11.89
CA PHE A 47 -4.03 8.76 -12.68
C PHE A 47 -4.93 9.53 -13.64
N GLY A 48 -5.07 10.82 -13.44
CA GLY A 48 -5.87 11.65 -14.35
C GLY A 48 -7.36 11.66 -14.07
N PHE A 49 -7.79 11.04 -12.95
CA PHE A 49 -9.18 11.04 -12.54
C PHE A 49 -9.25 11.05 -11.02
N LYS A 50 -10.44 11.35 -10.51
CA LYS A 50 -10.67 11.49 -9.10
C LYS A 50 -10.68 10.15 -8.39
N ALA A 51 -10.13 10.10 -7.19
CA ALA A 51 -10.12 8.87 -6.40
C ALA A 51 -11.55 8.54 -5.95
N ARG A 52 -12.02 7.36 -6.32
CA ARG A 52 -13.34 6.85 -5.90
C ARG A 52 -13.18 5.44 -5.44
N MET A 53 -13.36 5.21 -4.16
CA MET A 53 -13.24 3.87 -3.61
C MET A 53 -14.44 3.03 -4.02
N LEU A 54 -14.19 1.75 -4.20
CA LEU A 54 -15.26 0.80 -4.48
C LEU A 54 -16.13 0.65 -3.24
N THR A 55 -17.40 0.35 -3.46
CA THR A 55 -18.29 -0.02 -2.34
C THR A 55 -17.88 -1.39 -1.82
N ALA A 56 -18.35 -1.73 -0.61
CA ALA A 56 -18.05 -3.04 -0.03
C ALA A 56 -18.47 -4.19 -0.95
N GLU A 57 -19.62 -4.05 -1.58
CA GLU A 57 -20.11 -5.07 -2.49
C GLU A 57 -19.24 -5.20 -3.74
N GLU A 58 -18.83 -4.05 -4.28
CA GLU A 58 -17.97 -4.03 -5.45
C GLU A 58 -16.61 -4.64 -5.16
N VAL A 59 -16.09 -4.41 -3.95
CA VAL A 59 -14.81 -5.00 -3.58
C VAL A 59 -14.88 -6.51 -3.64
N VAL A 60 -15.91 -7.10 -3.04
CA VAL A 60 -16.06 -8.56 -3.05
C VAL A 60 -16.24 -9.06 -4.48
N GLU A 61 -17.08 -8.38 -5.24
CA GLU A 61 -17.39 -8.80 -6.60
C GLU A 61 -16.17 -8.77 -7.51
N ARG A 62 -15.37 -7.72 -7.38
CA ARG A 62 -14.24 -7.50 -8.30
C ARG A 62 -12.94 -8.14 -7.85
N THR A 63 -12.69 -8.23 -6.55
CA THR A 63 -11.43 -8.76 -6.06
C THR A 63 -11.54 -10.16 -5.46
N GLY A 64 -12.72 -10.53 -5.01
CA GLY A 64 -12.91 -11.79 -4.29
C GLY A 64 -12.54 -11.71 -2.83
N HIS A 65 -12.23 -10.52 -2.34
CA HIS A 65 -11.85 -10.27 -0.94
C HIS A 65 -12.81 -9.26 -0.32
N VAL A 66 -12.87 -9.24 1.01
CA VAL A 66 -13.72 -8.27 1.71
C VAL A 66 -12.93 -6.98 1.95
N VAL A 67 -13.66 -5.89 2.17
CA VAL A 67 -13.05 -4.61 2.51
C VAL A 67 -12.14 -4.78 3.72
N GLY A 68 -10.94 -4.23 3.64
CA GLY A 68 -9.97 -4.36 4.72
C GLY A 68 -9.15 -5.62 4.63
N GLY A 69 -9.56 -6.57 3.79
CA GLY A 69 -8.83 -7.81 3.60
C GLY A 69 -8.40 -8.04 2.16
N VAL A 70 -8.41 -6.99 1.35
CA VAL A 70 -8.01 -7.14 -0.05
C VAL A 70 -6.53 -7.45 -0.13
N CYS A 71 -6.21 -8.50 -0.86
CA CYS A 71 -4.84 -8.97 -1.05
C CYS A 71 -4.45 -8.72 -2.50
N PRO A 72 -3.22 -8.27 -2.77
CA PRO A 72 -2.81 -7.99 -4.15
C PRO A 72 -2.45 -9.25 -4.92
N PHE A 73 -2.73 -10.42 -4.38
CA PHE A 73 -2.43 -11.71 -5.01
C PHE A 73 -3.72 -12.50 -5.21
N GLY A 74 -3.75 -13.32 -6.23
CA GLY A 74 -4.86 -14.24 -6.45
C GLY A 74 -6.20 -13.54 -6.62
N LEU A 75 -6.22 -12.48 -7.39
CA LEU A 75 -7.43 -11.69 -7.59
C LEU A 75 -8.43 -12.40 -8.50
N LYS A 76 -9.70 -12.16 -8.23
CA LYS A 76 -10.79 -12.79 -8.94
C LYS A 76 -10.92 -12.31 -10.39
N THR A 77 -10.67 -11.03 -10.62
CA THR A 77 -10.72 -10.43 -11.95
C THR A 77 -9.44 -9.68 -12.23
N ASP A 78 -9.25 -9.28 -13.47
CA ASP A 78 -8.10 -8.48 -13.82
C ASP A 78 -8.21 -7.11 -13.17
N CYS A 79 -7.16 -6.73 -12.47
CA CYS A 79 -7.10 -5.44 -11.80
C CYS A 79 -5.77 -4.79 -12.15
N ASP A 80 -5.80 -3.47 -12.25
CA ASP A 80 -4.56 -2.72 -12.37
C ASP A 80 -4.01 -2.51 -10.98
N ILE A 81 -2.79 -2.93 -10.74
CA ILE A 81 -2.17 -2.86 -9.43
C ILE A 81 -0.98 -1.93 -9.46
N TYR A 82 -0.98 -0.97 -8.54
CA TYR A 82 0.12 -0.05 -8.36
C TYR A 82 0.60 -0.09 -6.93
N LEU A 83 1.89 0.10 -6.74
CA LEU A 83 2.49 0.13 -5.41
C LEU A 83 2.91 1.56 -5.12
N ASP A 84 2.59 2.03 -3.91
CA ASP A 84 2.94 3.39 -3.53
C ASP A 84 4.36 3.45 -2.96
N VAL A 85 5.05 4.54 -3.26
CA VAL A 85 6.45 4.70 -2.84
C VAL A 85 6.62 4.72 -1.33
N SER A 86 5.54 4.92 -0.57
CA SER A 86 5.62 4.85 0.89
C SER A 86 6.16 3.50 1.36
N LEU A 87 5.95 2.44 0.57
CA LEU A 87 6.44 1.11 0.91
C LEU A 87 7.96 1.00 0.79
N LYS A 88 8.58 1.84 -0.01
CA LYS A 88 10.03 1.77 -0.24
C LYS A 88 10.85 2.24 0.93
N ARG A 89 10.23 2.81 1.96
CA ARG A 89 10.94 3.20 3.17
C ARG A 89 11.47 2.00 3.94
N PHE A 90 10.89 0.85 3.71
CA PHE A 90 11.20 -0.35 4.50
C PHE A 90 11.94 -1.38 3.65
N SER A 91 12.83 -2.12 4.31
CA SER A 91 13.52 -3.22 3.63
C SER A 91 12.54 -4.35 3.36
N SER A 92 11.49 -4.48 4.18
CA SER A 92 10.45 -5.46 3.95
C SER A 92 9.14 -4.99 4.55
N VAL A 93 8.04 -5.51 4.03
CA VAL A 93 6.69 -5.17 4.48
C VAL A 93 5.88 -6.45 4.64
N PHE A 94 4.74 -6.32 5.32
CA PHE A 94 3.86 -7.45 5.60
C PHE A 94 2.50 -7.20 4.94
N PRO A 95 2.24 -7.80 3.77
CA PRO A 95 0.96 -7.59 3.11
C PRO A 95 -0.19 -8.11 3.96
N ALA A 96 -1.24 -7.31 4.08
CA ALA A 96 -2.46 -7.73 4.74
C ALA A 96 -3.26 -8.54 3.73
N CYS A 97 -3.55 -9.79 4.05
CA CYS A 97 -4.25 -10.70 3.14
C CYS A 97 -5.38 -11.41 3.84
N GLY A 98 -6.58 -10.93 3.60
CA GLY A 98 -7.77 -11.58 4.10
C GLY A 98 -7.81 -11.65 5.62
N ASN A 99 -8.21 -12.80 6.13
CA ASN A 99 -8.34 -13.02 7.56
C ASN A 99 -7.12 -13.71 8.16
N THR A 100 -6.08 -13.87 7.38
CA THR A 100 -4.95 -14.66 7.85
C THR A 100 -4.12 -13.85 8.82
N HIS A 101 -3.51 -14.56 9.74
CA HIS A 101 -2.52 -14.00 10.63
C HIS A 101 -1.14 -14.37 10.17
N SER A 102 -1.02 -14.81 8.93
CA SER A 102 0.28 -15.22 8.44
C SER A 102 1.17 -13.99 8.30
N ALA A 103 2.39 -14.14 8.75
CA ALA A 103 3.36 -13.07 8.75
C ALA A 103 4.26 -13.22 7.53
N ILE A 104 3.67 -13.13 6.35
CA ILE A 104 4.44 -13.17 5.12
C ILE A 104 5.18 -11.85 5.00
N GLU A 105 6.48 -11.93 4.96
CA GLU A 105 7.33 -10.75 4.85
C GLU A 105 7.94 -10.70 3.47
N LEU A 106 7.76 -9.59 2.76
CA LEU A 106 8.25 -9.41 1.41
C LEU A 106 9.03 -8.10 1.30
N THR A 107 10.10 -8.13 0.52
CA THR A 107 10.75 -6.87 0.14
C THR A 107 9.84 -6.15 -0.85
N PRO A 108 10.01 -4.82 -1.01
CA PRO A 108 9.24 -4.11 -2.04
C PRO A 108 9.40 -4.73 -3.43
N SER A 109 10.59 -5.21 -3.76
CA SER A 109 10.82 -5.86 -5.06
C SER A 109 10.04 -7.17 -5.20
N GLU A 110 9.99 -7.95 -4.12
CA GLU A 110 9.21 -9.18 -4.12
C GLU A 110 7.73 -8.89 -4.21
N LEU A 111 7.27 -7.86 -3.51
CA LEU A 111 5.88 -7.46 -3.59
C LEU A 111 5.51 -7.07 -5.01
N GLU A 112 6.37 -6.32 -5.67
CA GLU A 112 6.14 -5.94 -7.06
C GLU A 112 6.04 -7.16 -7.96
N LEU A 113 6.94 -8.10 -7.78
CA LEU A 113 6.97 -9.31 -8.60
C LEU A 113 5.73 -10.18 -8.39
N PHE A 114 5.41 -10.46 -7.14
CA PHE A 114 4.32 -11.39 -6.83
C PHE A 114 2.94 -10.80 -7.07
N SER A 115 2.79 -9.48 -6.92
CA SER A 115 1.51 -8.84 -7.21
C SER A 115 1.31 -8.56 -8.68
N GLN A 116 2.38 -8.69 -9.47
CA GLN A 116 2.35 -8.35 -10.89
C GLN A 116 1.92 -6.90 -11.08
N ALA A 117 2.43 -6.03 -10.22
CA ALA A 117 2.08 -4.63 -10.26
C ALA A 117 2.52 -3.97 -11.56
N THR A 118 1.70 -3.02 -12.00
CA THR A 118 1.98 -2.26 -13.21
C THR A 118 3.13 -1.28 -12.99
N GLY A 119 3.23 -0.74 -11.79
CA GLY A 119 4.32 0.20 -11.50
C GLY A 119 4.20 0.81 -10.12
N TRP A 120 5.07 1.78 -9.86
CA TRP A 120 5.12 2.51 -8.60
C TRP A 120 4.53 3.90 -8.80
N VAL A 121 3.84 4.39 -7.78
CA VAL A 121 3.22 5.71 -7.81
C VAL A 121 3.45 6.44 -6.49
N ASP A 122 3.26 7.74 -6.51
CA ASP A 122 3.35 8.57 -5.32
C ASP A 122 2.01 9.27 -5.16
N VAL A 123 1.09 8.62 -4.46
CA VAL A 123 -0.28 9.13 -4.32
C VAL A 123 -0.73 9.22 -2.86
N CYS A 124 0.19 9.14 -1.93
CA CYS A 124 -0.12 9.14 -0.51
C CYS A 124 0.51 10.30 0.23
N LYS A 125 -0.05 10.59 1.40
CA LYS A 125 0.45 11.62 2.31
C LYS A 125 0.47 11.08 3.73
N GLY A 126 1.01 11.86 4.65
CA GLY A 126 1.01 11.52 6.06
C GLY A 126 2.24 10.75 6.51
N TRP A 127 2.88 10.03 5.62
CA TRP A 127 4.07 9.26 5.95
C TRP A 127 5.35 10.08 5.78
N GLU A 128 5.33 11.03 4.87
CA GLU A 128 6.51 11.86 4.62
C GLU A 128 6.83 12.77 5.79
N ASP A 129 5.81 13.34 6.40
CA ASP A 129 6.01 14.23 7.54
C ASP A 129 6.67 13.49 8.69
N GLU A 130 6.23 12.28 8.96
CA GLU A 130 6.80 11.46 10.00
C GLU A 130 8.23 11.09 9.68
N TYR A 131 8.48 10.82 8.42
CA TYR A 131 9.81 10.51 7.94
C TYR A 131 10.76 11.70 8.17
N VAL A 132 10.32 12.89 7.83
CA VAL A 132 11.10 14.11 8.02
C VAL A 132 11.37 14.34 9.50
N GLN A 133 10.38 14.13 10.35
CA GLN A 133 10.55 14.28 11.78
C GLN A 133 11.59 13.34 12.34
N LYS A 134 11.61 12.12 11.88
CA LYS A 134 12.62 11.16 12.31
C LYS A 134 14.01 11.60 11.89
N THR A 135 14.13 12.13 10.70
CA THR A 135 15.39 12.61 10.20
C THR A 135 15.92 13.75 11.08
N ASP A 136 15.05 14.70 11.40
CA ASP A 136 15.42 15.82 12.24
C ASP A 136 15.83 15.36 13.63
N THR A 137 15.09 14.43 14.18
CA THR A 137 15.35 13.90 15.51
C THR A 137 16.70 13.23 15.59
N ARG A 138 17.06 12.52 14.56
CA ARG A 138 18.33 11.79 14.56
C ARG A 138 19.51 12.71 14.39
N ASN A 139 19.29 13.82 13.75
CA ASN A 139 20.34 14.77 13.47
C ASN A 139 21.54 14.13 12.76
N SER A 140 21.26 13.19 11.91
CA SER A 140 22.27 12.53 11.10
C SER A 140 21.60 12.03 9.85
N GLU A 141 21.25 12.96 9.01
CA GLU A 141 20.47 12.68 7.83
C GLU A 141 21.07 11.62 6.93
N SER A 142 22.37 11.66 6.75
CA SER A 142 22.99 10.70 5.87
C SER A 142 22.80 9.27 6.38
N GLN A 143 22.95 9.10 7.68
CA GLN A 143 22.74 7.79 8.28
C GLN A 143 21.30 7.35 8.13
N TYR A 144 20.40 8.28 8.38
CA TYR A 144 18.99 7.99 8.29
C TYR A 144 18.62 7.55 6.87
N ILE A 145 19.11 8.26 5.89
CA ILE A 145 18.86 7.90 4.50
C ILE A 145 19.40 6.52 4.18
N ASN A 146 20.58 6.22 4.70
CA ASN A 146 21.16 4.90 4.49
C ASN A 146 20.30 3.80 5.08
N GLU A 147 19.73 4.04 6.24
CA GLU A 147 18.88 3.06 6.89
C GLU A 147 17.62 2.79 6.08
N LEU A 148 17.15 3.80 5.38
CA LEU A 148 15.93 3.69 4.61
C LEU A 148 16.16 3.19 3.20
N SER A 149 17.39 3.21 2.77
CA SER A 149 17.74 2.77 1.42
C SER A 149 17.63 1.27 1.21
#